data_5976ffaad3fd2c1f7e2b8870718f64b4
#
_entry.id   5976ffaad3fd2c1f7e2b8870718f64b4
#
_cell.length_a   1.000
_cell.length_b   1.000
_cell.length_c   1.000
_cell.angle_alpha   90.00
_cell.angle_beta   90.00
_cell.angle_gamma   90.00
#
_symmetry.space_group_name_H-M   'P 1'
#
loop_
_entity.id
_entity.type
_entity.pdbx_description
1 polymer ?
#
loop_
_entity_poly.entity_id
_entity_poly.type
_entity_poly.pdbx_seq_one_letter_code
_entity_poly.pdbx_strand_id
1 'polypeptide(L)'
;MLSASAAFGNAPTRLEAFVVAGGAYVYGSYPDIDGLFREQATELDRKRREATLHRIQQLVYDKAMFAPIWQLAAMGGFGPRVEESGLGLITGFPFSGPYEDVKLKAK
;
A
#
# COMPACT_ATOMS: atom_id res chain seq x y z
N MET A 1 3.09 -18.39 4.77
CA MET A 1 4.12 -17.33 4.90
C MET A 1 3.50 -16.11 5.55
N LEU A 2 4.17 -15.50 6.52
CA LEU A 2 3.77 -14.21 7.08
C LEU A 2 4.42 -13.11 6.23
N SER A 3 3.63 -12.16 5.76
CA SER A 3 4.10 -11.03 4.96
C SER A 3 3.46 -9.73 5.42
N ALA A 4 4.18 -8.63 5.33
CA ALA A 4 3.66 -7.29 5.55
C ALA A 4 3.61 -6.53 4.23
N SER A 5 2.55 -5.77 4.03
CA SER A 5 2.36 -4.96 2.83
C SER A 5 1.71 -3.63 3.17
N ALA A 6 2.04 -2.61 2.40
CA ALA A 6 1.41 -1.30 2.46
C ALA A 6 1.13 -0.76 1.06
N ALA A 7 0.07 -0.02 0.88
CA ALA A 7 -0.38 0.44 -0.44
C ALA A 7 0.39 1.66 -0.97
N PHE A 8 1.21 2.32 -0.19
CA PHE A 8 1.98 3.53 -0.58
C PHE A 8 1.19 4.53 -1.44
N GLY A 9 -0.09 4.71 -1.13
CA GLY A 9 -0.96 5.61 -1.87
C GLY A 9 -1.49 5.08 -3.22
N ASN A 10 -1.09 3.86 -3.66
CA ASN A 10 -1.55 3.29 -4.92
C ASN A 10 -1.92 1.80 -4.75
N ALA A 11 -3.21 1.51 -4.62
CA ALA A 11 -3.72 0.15 -4.47
C ALA A 11 -3.33 -0.81 -5.62
N PRO A 12 -3.40 -0.42 -6.91
CA PRO A 12 -3.03 -1.30 -8.01
C PRO A 12 -1.62 -1.89 -7.92
N THR A 13 -0.63 -1.15 -7.45
CA THR A 13 0.74 -1.67 -7.32
C THR A 13 0.83 -2.81 -6.31
N ARG A 14 -0.02 -2.82 -5.30
CA ARG A 14 -0.09 -3.91 -4.32
C ARG A 14 -0.89 -5.09 -4.84
N LEU A 15 -1.97 -4.84 -5.54
CA LEU A 15 -2.72 -5.91 -6.21
C LEU A 15 -1.82 -6.64 -7.22
N GLU A 16 -1.06 -5.91 -8.04
CA GLU A 16 -0.10 -6.49 -8.96
C GLU A 16 0.92 -7.40 -8.27
N ALA A 17 1.53 -6.91 -7.19
CA ALA A 17 2.59 -7.64 -6.51
C ALA A 17 2.11 -8.88 -5.74
N PHE A 18 0.89 -8.87 -5.18
CA PHE A 18 0.44 -9.87 -4.22
C PHE A 18 -0.76 -10.72 -4.67
N VAL A 19 -1.50 -10.28 -5.68
CA VAL A 19 -2.80 -10.87 -6.03
C VAL A 19 -2.86 -11.35 -7.48
N VAL A 20 -2.27 -10.60 -8.41
CA VAL A 20 -2.36 -10.84 -9.86
C VAL A 20 -1.30 -11.84 -10.33
N ALA A 21 -1.65 -12.67 -11.29
CA ALA A 21 -0.74 -13.66 -11.87
C ALA A 21 0.58 -13.02 -12.34
N GLY A 22 1.69 -13.64 -11.97
CA GLY A 22 3.03 -13.15 -12.29
C GLY A 22 3.59 -12.12 -11.30
N GLY A 23 2.81 -11.71 -10.30
CA GLY A 23 3.30 -10.83 -9.24
C GLY A 23 4.38 -11.48 -8.38
N ALA A 24 5.30 -10.65 -7.85
CA ALA A 24 6.50 -11.13 -7.15
C ALA A 24 6.21 -11.97 -5.89
N TYR A 25 5.04 -11.78 -5.27
CA TYR A 25 4.65 -12.41 -4.00
C TYR A 25 3.34 -13.21 -4.10
N VAL A 26 2.93 -13.58 -5.30
CA VAL A 26 1.67 -14.30 -5.54
C VAL A 26 1.85 -15.79 -5.27
N TYR A 27 0.97 -16.36 -4.43
CA TYR A 27 0.91 -17.79 -4.12
C TYR A 27 -0.18 -18.54 -4.89
N GLY A 28 -1.05 -17.82 -5.56
CA GLY A 28 -2.13 -18.31 -6.37
C GLY A 28 -2.85 -17.14 -6.99
N SER A 29 -3.30 -17.29 -8.22
CA SER A 29 -4.05 -16.26 -8.93
C SER A 29 -5.38 -16.83 -9.43
N TYR A 30 -6.30 -15.91 -9.70
CA TYR A 30 -7.62 -16.23 -10.21
C TYR A 30 -7.87 -15.44 -11.49
N PRO A 31 -8.27 -16.11 -12.59
CA PRO A 31 -8.47 -15.46 -13.90
C PRO A 31 -9.48 -14.30 -13.89
N ASP A 32 -10.50 -14.39 -13.02
CA ASP A 32 -11.50 -13.32 -12.84
C ASP A 32 -10.89 -12.06 -12.24
N ILE A 33 -10.01 -12.20 -11.25
CA ILE A 33 -9.26 -11.09 -10.66
C ILE A 33 -8.26 -10.50 -11.66
N ASP A 34 -7.53 -11.37 -12.37
CA ASP A 34 -6.57 -10.94 -13.40
C ASP A 34 -7.26 -10.16 -14.53
N GLY A 35 -8.48 -10.56 -14.90
CA GLY A 35 -9.31 -9.85 -15.88
C GLY A 35 -9.67 -8.45 -15.42
N LEU A 36 -10.22 -8.32 -14.22
CA LEU A 36 -10.57 -7.04 -13.61
C LEU A 36 -9.34 -6.13 -13.41
N PHE A 37 -8.20 -6.71 -13.07
CA PHE A 37 -6.97 -5.93 -12.91
C PHE A 37 -6.53 -5.31 -14.24
N ARG A 38 -6.59 -6.05 -15.35
CA ARG A 38 -6.31 -5.50 -16.68
C ARG A 38 -7.32 -4.44 -17.09
N GLU A 39 -8.60 -4.64 -16.80
CA GLU A 39 -9.66 -3.67 -17.06
C GLU A 39 -9.40 -2.35 -16.33
N GLN A 40 -9.13 -2.37 -15.02
CA GLN A 40 -8.84 -1.15 -14.26
C GLN A 40 -7.59 -0.42 -14.73
N ALA A 41 -6.61 -1.13 -15.29
CA ALA A 41 -5.37 -0.52 -15.79
C ALA A 41 -5.58 0.37 -17.02
N THR A 42 -6.63 0.11 -17.81
CA THR A 42 -6.99 0.87 -19.01
C THR A 42 -8.17 1.83 -18.80
N GLU A 43 -8.85 1.76 -17.65
CA GLU A 43 -10.02 2.59 -17.36
C GLU A 43 -9.59 4.02 -17.02
N LEU A 44 -10.11 4.98 -17.76
CA LEU A 44 -9.84 6.40 -17.60
C LEU A 44 -10.84 7.11 -16.67
N ASP A 45 -12.05 6.57 -16.56
CA ASP A 45 -13.04 7.09 -15.61
C ASP A 45 -12.69 6.68 -14.19
N ARG A 46 -12.43 7.68 -13.34
CA ARG A 46 -12.02 7.43 -11.95
C ARG A 46 -13.03 6.61 -11.17
N LYS A 47 -14.33 6.87 -11.32
CA LYS A 47 -15.38 6.17 -10.57
C LYS A 47 -15.50 4.71 -11.00
N ARG A 48 -15.41 4.44 -12.31
CA ARG A 48 -15.43 3.08 -12.85
C ARG A 48 -14.19 2.31 -12.40
N ARG A 49 -13.02 2.94 -12.47
CA ARG A 49 -11.77 2.33 -11.99
C ARG A 49 -11.85 1.99 -10.51
N GLU A 50 -12.37 2.88 -9.67
CA GLU A 50 -12.59 2.65 -8.24
C GLU A 50 -13.57 1.50 -7.98
N ALA A 51 -14.67 1.43 -8.72
CA ALA A 51 -15.62 0.34 -8.62
C ALA A 51 -14.99 -1.01 -8.99
N THR A 52 -14.17 -1.07 -10.04
CA THR A 52 -13.44 -2.27 -10.42
C THR A 52 -12.43 -2.70 -9.34
N LEU A 53 -11.71 -1.75 -8.73
CA LEU A 53 -10.80 -2.03 -7.62
C LEU A 53 -11.54 -2.56 -6.39
N HIS A 54 -12.70 -1.98 -6.05
CA HIS A 54 -13.54 -2.50 -4.97
C HIS A 54 -14.05 -3.91 -5.27
N ARG A 55 -14.38 -4.20 -6.54
CA ARG A 55 -14.76 -5.56 -6.94
C ARG A 55 -13.62 -6.56 -6.76
N ILE A 56 -12.39 -6.19 -7.11
CA ILE A 56 -11.21 -7.02 -6.86
C ILE A 56 -11.05 -7.28 -5.35
N GLN A 57 -11.16 -6.26 -4.52
CA GLN A 57 -11.07 -6.40 -3.06
C GLN A 57 -12.13 -7.37 -2.52
N GLN A 58 -13.35 -7.28 -3.02
CA GLN A 58 -14.41 -8.19 -2.63
C GLN A 58 -14.08 -9.65 -3.01
N LEU A 59 -13.58 -9.88 -4.22
CA LEU A 59 -13.18 -11.23 -4.66
C LEU A 59 -12.00 -11.78 -3.84
N VAL A 60 -11.02 -10.95 -3.51
CA VAL A 60 -9.90 -11.32 -2.64
C VAL A 60 -10.40 -11.78 -1.28
N TYR A 61 -11.39 -11.07 -0.72
CA TYR A 61 -12.03 -11.42 0.53
C TYR A 61 -12.84 -12.72 0.42
N ASP A 62 -13.72 -12.81 -0.57
CA ASP A 62 -14.62 -13.97 -0.79
C ASP A 62 -13.85 -15.28 -1.02
N LYS A 63 -12.71 -15.18 -1.70
CA LYS A 63 -11.81 -16.31 -1.96
C LYS A 63 -10.84 -16.59 -0.80
N ALA A 64 -10.91 -15.81 0.29
CA ALA A 64 -10.04 -15.93 1.46
C ALA A 64 -8.54 -16.01 1.08
N MET A 65 -8.11 -15.18 0.10
CA MET A 65 -6.73 -15.21 -0.40
C MET A 65 -5.70 -14.82 0.67
N PHE A 66 -6.11 -14.03 1.65
CA PHE A 66 -5.29 -13.58 2.77
C PHE A 66 -6.06 -13.69 4.08
N ALA A 67 -5.34 -14.04 5.14
CA ALA A 67 -5.82 -13.95 6.51
C ALA A 67 -5.16 -12.74 7.20
N PRO A 68 -5.81 -11.57 7.26
CA PRO A 68 -5.25 -10.42 7.97
C PRO A 68 -5.18 -10.72 9.46
N ILE A 69 -4.00 -10.49 10.07
CA ILE A 69 -3.76 -10.78 11.49
C ILE A 69 -3.78 -9.48 12.30
N TRP A 70 -3.04 -8.47 11.85
CA TRP A 70 -3.00 -7.15 12.47
C TRP A 70 -2.54 -6.09 11.48
N GLN A 71 -2.79 -4.83 11.82
CA GLN A 71 -2.22 -3.69 11.13
C GLN A 71 -0.97 -3.23 11.89
N LEU A 72 0.17 -3.21 11.21
CA LEU A 72 1.40 -2.68 11.78
C LEU A 72 1.35 -1.15 11.81
N ALA A 73 1.73 -0.58 12.94
CA ALA A 73 2.02 0.85 13.02
C ALA A 73 3.47 1.10 12.59
N ALA A 74 3.68 2.10 11.76
CA ALA A 74 5.01 2.63 11.49
C ALA A 74 5.39 3.55 12.67
N MET A 75 6.41 3.17 13.44
CA MET A 75 6.90 3.96 14.55
C MET A 75 8.27 4.54 14.20
N GLY A 76 8.42 5.86 14.37
CA GLY A 76 9.68 6.58 14.29
C GLY A 76 10.05 7.19 15.63
N GLY A 77 11.33 7.21 15.94
CA GLY A 77 11.85 7.88 17.13
C GLY A 77 12.84 8.96 16.75
N PHE A 78 12.83 10.05 17.50
CA PHE A 78 13.84 11.14 17.36
C PHE A 78 14.26 11.64 18.72
N GLY A 79 15.47 12.14 18.77
CA GLY A 79 16.08 12.60 20.04
C GLY A 79 15.44 13.88 20.58
N PRO A 80 15.67 14.22 21.87
CA PRO A 80 15.02 15.35 22.54
C PRO A 80 15.40 16.72 21.96
N ARG A 81 16.47 16.79 21.17
CA ARG A 81 16.90 18.03 20.48
C ARG A 81 16.12 18.30 19.19
N VAL A 82 15.38 17.34 18.67
CA VAL A 82 14.58 17.53 17.46
C VAL A 82 13.24 18.15 17.86
N GLU A 83 12.89 19.27 17.25
CA GLU A 83 11.59 19.92 17.40
C GLU A 83 10.59 19.37 16.38
N GLU A 84 10.98 19.40 15.09
CA GLU A 84 10.22 18.82 14.00
C GLU A 84 11.10 17.83 13.23
N SER A 85 10.69 16.59 13.14
CA SER A 85 11.49 15.52 12.51
C SER A 85 11.31 15.41 11.00
N GLY A 86 10.25 16.01 10.44
CA GLY A 86 9.89 15.82 9.04
C GLY A 86 9.38 14.40 8.70
N LEU A 87 9.41 13.47 9.65
CA LEU A 87 8.92 12.11 9.42
C LEU A 87 7.42 12.10 9.13
N GLY A 88 7.03 11.33 8.12
CA GLY A 88 5.62 11.25 7.70
C GLY A 88 5.20 12.31 6.68
N LEU A 89 6.04 13.28 6.34
CA LEU A 89 5.75 14.26 5.29
C LEU A 89 5.80 13.63 3.89
N ILE A 90 6.57 12.56 3.71
CA ILE A 90 6.62 11.83 2.45
C ILE A 90 5.61 10.69 2.53
N THR A 91 4.52 10.81 1.78
CA THR A 91 3.47 9.79 1.73
C THR A 91 4.02 8.42 1.34
N GLY A 92 3.73 7.41 2.13
CA GLY A 92 4.17 6.03 1.90
C GLY A 92 5.59 5.70 2.37
N PHE A 93 6.32 6.67 2.90
CA PHE A 93 7.68 6.48 3.42
C PHE A 93 7.78 6.94 4.89
N PRO A 94 7.21 6.19 5.84
CA PRO A 94 7.09 6.63 7.23
C PRO A 94 8.44 6.76 7.97
N PHE A 95 9.51 6.19 7.41
CA PHE A 95 10.86 6.22 7.99
C PHE A 95 11.79 7.22 7.29
N SER A 96 11.25 7.99 6.36
CA SER A 96 12.00 9.00 5.62
C SER A 96 11.30 10.35 5.71
N GLY A 97 12.05 11.41 5.59
CA GLY A 97 11.55 12.78 5.60
C GLY A 97 12.44 13.67 4.74
N PRO A 98 11.97 14.88 4.38
CA PRO A 98 12.82 15.91 3.81
C PRO A 98 13.77 16.39 4.92
N TYR A 99 15.00 15.89 4.91
CA TYR A 99 15.96 16.14 5.98
C TYR A 99 16.34 17.62 6.10
N GLU A 100 16.20 18.38 5.02
CA GLU A 100 16.34 19.84 4.99
C GLU A 100 15.31 20.57 5.85
N ASP A 101 14.17 19.95 6.10
CA ASP A 101 13.07 20.52 6.91
C ASP A 101 13.16 20.14 8.39
N VAL A 102 14.16 19.36 8.79
CA VAL A 102 14.34 18.97 10.19
C VAL A 102 14.70 20.19 11.02
N LYS A 103 13.91 20.48 12.05
CA LYS A 103 14.15 21.58 12.98
C LYS A 103 14.71 21.09 14.30
N LEU A 104 15.72 21.77 14.78
CA LEU A 104 16.30 21.55 16.09
C LEU A 104 15.82 22.62 17.06
N LYS A 105 15.58 22.21 18.31
CA LYS A 105 15.28 23.15 19.39
C LYS A 105 16.47 24.11 19.60
N ALA A 106 16.17 25.37 19.86
CA ALA A 106 17.16 26.32 20.32
C ALA A 106 17.81 25.82 21.62
N LYS A 107 19.11 26.12 21.78
CA LYS A 107 19.80 25.79 23.01
C LYS A 107 19.33 26.69 24.14
#